data_83217bc43be1890e8139557b75f64eb5
#
_entry.id   83217bc43be1890e8139557b75f64eb5
#
_cell.length_a   1.000
_cell.length_b   1.000
_cell.length_c   1.000
_cell.angle_alpha   90.00
_cell.angle_beta   90.00
_cell.angle_gamma   90.00
#
_symmetry.space_group_name_H-M   'P 1'
#
loop_
_entity.id
_entity.type
_entity.pdbx_description
1 polymer ?
#
loop_
_entity_poly.entity_id
_entity_poly.type
_entity_poly.pdbx_seq_one_letter_code
_entity_poly.pdbx_strand_id
1 'polypeptide(L)'
;VIDRFSPKSVEDDPGRVADSIETAFFEGGGRCQIWTAKDTGDAVCQEFNDRFERDGVLFPEPSPDMFNFNSPVGACSTCEGYGHVLGIDPGKVIPDHTKSIYEGAIAPWRGERTGRWRERLVMGAKDAGLPVHSPWHSLSEEQRAMVWDGCRHFKGIHDFFATLEAKSYKIQNRVMISRYRGRTL
;
A
#
# COMPACT_ATOMS: atom_id res chain seq x y z
N VAL A 1 27.40 26.70 20.34
CA VAL A 1 27.99 26.09 21.53
C VAL A 1 27.17 26.57 22.72
N ILE A 2 26.56 25.61 23.41
CA ILE A 2 25.71 25.87 24.59
C ILE A 2 26.60 26.03 25.84
N ASP A 3 27.47 25.03 26.09
CA ASP A 3 28.41 25.06 27.23
C ASP A 3 29.73 24.36 26.91
N ARG A 4 30.72 24.47 27.81
CA ARG A 4 32.00 23.79 27.76
C ARG A 4 32.37 23.24 29.14
N PHE A 5 32.71 21.97 29.18
CA PHE A 5 33.03 21.26 30.41
C PHE A 5 34.45 20.70 30.39
N SER A 6 35.11 20.72 31.52
CA SER A 6 36.29 19.88 31.77
C SER A 6 35.84 18.54 32.38
N PRO A 7 36.63 17.45 32.28
CA PRO A 7 36.30 16.20 32.93
C PRO A 7 35.98 16.35 34.42
N LYS A 8 36.75 17.18 35.11
CA LYS A 8 36.55 17.49 36.54
C LYS A 8 35.22 18.20 36.83
N SER A 9 34.83 19.17 35.99
CA SER A 9 33.58 19.89 36.17
C SER A 9 32.33 19.03 35.90
N VAL A 10 32.47 17.97 35.10
CA VAL A 10 31.38 16.99 34.89
C VAL A 10 31.13 16.15 36.14
N GLU A 11 32.23 15.80 36.87
CA GLU A 11 32.13 15.04 38.12
C GLU A 11 31.63 15.91 39.29
N ASP A 12 32.06 17.18 39.33
CA ASP A 12 31.74 18.10 40.43
C ASP A 12 30.30 18.62 40.37
N ASP A 13 29.73 18.83 39.17
CA ASP A 13 28.39 19.39 38.99
C ASP A 13 27.62 18.68 37.85
N PRO A 14 27.10 17.49 38.08
CA PRO A 14 26.31 16.77 37.07
C PRO A 14 24.96 17.45 36.76
N GLY A 15 24.44 18.27 37.69
CA GLY A 15 23.19 19.03 37.47
C GLY A 15 23.35 20.05 36.35
N ARG A 16 24.43 20.86 36.38
CA ARG A 16 24.74 21.81 35.33
C ARG A 16 24.93 21.14 33.94
N VAL A 17 25.51 19.94 33.95
CA VAL A 17 25.68 19.18 32.70
C VAL A 17 24.31 18.78 32.13
N ALA A 18 23.41 18.27 32.97
CA ALA A 18 22.06 17.91 32.56
C ALA A 18 21.27 19.11 31.99
N ASP A 19 21.28 20.26 32.67
CA ASP A 19 20.62 21.48 32.22
C ASP A 19 21.15 21.96 30.86
N SER A 20 22.46 21.86 30.65
CA SER A 20 23.10 22.27 29.39
C SER A 20 22.75 21.30 28.25
N ILE A 21 22.65 20.00 28.53
CA ILE A 21 22.21 19.00 27.54
C ILE A 21 20.74 19.23 27.17
N GLU A 22 19.88 19.47 28.17
CA GLU A 22 18.46 19.77 27.92
C GLU A 22 18.30 21.03 27.05
N THR A 23 19.05 22.09 27.37
CA THR A 23 19.11 23.30 26.55
C THR A 23 19.60 23.00 25.13
N ALA A 24 20.61 22.15 24.98
CA ALA A 24 21.15 21.78 23.68
C ALA A 24 20.13 21.03 22.81
N PHE A 25 19.36 20.11 23.40
CA PHE A 25 18.25 19.42 22.71
C PHE A 25 17.13 20.36 22.33
N PHE A 26 16.76 21.28 23.23
CA PHE A 26 15.72 22.26 22.97
C PHE A 26 16.09 23.18 21.81
N GLU A 27 17.26 23.82 21.85
CA GLU A 27 17.75 24.72 20.80
C GLU A 27 18.07 23.98 19.49
N GLY A 28 18.52 22.72 19.59
CA GLY A 28 18.81 21.85 18.45
C GLY A 28 17.59 21.17 17.86
N GLY A 29 16.37 21.44 18.42
CA GLY A 29 15.11 20.83 17.97
C GLY A 29 15.17 19.30 18.02
N GLY A 30 15.64 18.73 19.12
CA GLY A 30 15.76 17.29 19.34
C GLY A 30 17.08 16.70 18.85
N ARG A 31 18.10 17.50 18.56
CA ARG A 31 19.44 17.03 18.18
C ARG A 31 20.50 17.73 19.03
N CYS A 32 21.46 16.99 19.51
CA CYS A 32 22.57 17.49 20.30
C CYS A 32 23.88 16.88 19.80
N GLN A 33 24.94 17.68 19.81
CA GLN A 33 26.29 17.24 19.47
C GLN A 33 27.23 17.43 20.66
N ILE A 34 27.96 16.41 21.02
CA ILE A 34 29.02 16.47 22.02
C ILE A 34 30.38 16.36 21.32
N TRP A 35 31.19 17.39 21.48
CA TRP A 35 32.53 17.45 20.95
C TRP A 35 33.53 17.18 22.08
N THR A 36 34.28 16.11 21.97
CA THR A 36 35.32 15.75 22.94
C THR A 36 36.69 16.03 22.32
N ALA A 37 37.41 16.97 22.92
CA ALA A 37 38.78 17.24 22.54
C ALA A 37 39.73 16.19 23.13
N LYS A 38 40.61 15.62 22.31
CA LYS A 38 41.69 14.74 22.76
C LYS A 38 42.98 15.54 22.98
N ASP A 39 43.88 15.01 23.81
CA ASP A 39 45.18 15.60 24.05
C ASP A 39 46.06 15.71 22.80
N THR A 40 45.70 14.94 21.75
CA THR A 40 46.35 14.98 20.42
C THR A 40 45.92 16.16 19.54
N GLY A 41 44.96 16.98 20.00
CA GLY A 41 44.40 18.10 19.23
C GLY A 41 43.24 17.72 18.33
N ASP A 42 42.95 16.43 18.15
CA ASP A 42 41.78 15.98 17.38
C ASP A 42 40.53 16.08 18.23
N ALA A 43 39.42 16.52 17.65
CA ALA A 43 38.12 16.53 18.29
C ALA A 43 37.22 15.42 17.71
N VAL A 44 36.57 14.69 18.58
CA VAL A 44 35.57 13.69 18.20
C VAL A 44 34.17 14.25 18.45
N CYS A 45 33.33 14.22 17.42
CA CYS A 45 31.93 14.58 17.52
C CYS A 45 31.06 13.32 17.69
N GLN A 46 30.18 13.37 18.67
CA GLN A 46 29.12 12.39 18.85
C GLN A 46 27.76 13.10 18.72
N GLU A 47 26.90 12.57 17.86
CA GLU A 47 25.55 13.08 17.68
C GLU A 47 24.56 12.26 18.51
N PHE A 48 23.63 12.98 19.14
CA PHE A 48 22.53 12.42 19.91
C PHE A 48 21.22 13.01 19.40
N ASN A 49 20.16 12.22 19.49
CA ASN A 49 18.86 12.60 18.97
C ASN A 49 17.78 11.96 19.88
N ASP A 50 16.82 12.74 20.32
CA ASP A 50 15.70 12.34 21.16
C ASP A 50 14.41 12.07 20.34
N ARG A 51 14.50 12.19 19.01
CA ARG A 51 13.38 11.95 18.10
C ARG A 51 13.20 10.46 17.85
N PHE A 52 11.98 10.06 17.56
CA PHE A 52 11.70 8.74 17.03
C PHE A 52 12.20 8.64 15.58
N GLU A 53 13.51 8.59 15.42
CA GLU A 53 14.20 8.56 14.11
C GLU A 53 15.25 7.42 14.10
N ARG A 54 15.25 6.62 13.05
CA ARG A 54 16.26 5.60 12.80
C ARG A 54 16.63 5.56 11.33
N ASP A 55 17.92 5.56 11.02
CA ASP A 55 18.45 5.46 9.66
C ASP A 55 17.86 6.50 8.67
N GLY A 56 17.59 7.72 9.16
CA GLY A 56 17.00 8.80 8.37
C GLY A 56 15.47 8.72 8.21
N VAL A 57 14.81 7.73 8.82
CA VAL A 57 13.36 7.58 8.82
C VAL A 57 12.80 8.12 10.13
N LEU A 58 11.95 9.15 10.03
CA LEU A 58 11.23 9.70 11.18
C LEU A 58 9.95 8.90 11.42
N PHE A 59 9.78 8.38 12.62
CA PHE A 59 8.57 7.69 13.07
C PHE A 59 7.69 8.65 13.88
N PRO A 60 6.36 8.53 13.78
CA PRO A 60 5.48 9.28 14.67
C PRO A 60 5.64 8.80 16.12
N GLU A 61 5.48 9.74 17.07
CA GLU A 61 5.51 9.39 18.49
C GLU A 61 4.43 8.34 18.82
N PRO A 62 4.79 7.27 19.55
CA PRO A 62 3.84 6.24 19.91
C PRO A 62 2.71 6.82 20.78
N SER A 63 1.48 6.61 20.38
CA SER A 63 0.30 6.96 21.16
C SER A 63 -0.57 5.71 21.34
N PRO A 64 -1.44 5.65 22.38
CA PRO A 64 -2.38 4.54 22.54
C PRO A 64 -3.26 4.31 21.32
N ASP A 65 -3.58 5.37 20.57
CA ASP A 65 -4.41 5.32 19.37
C ASP A 65 -3.73 4.59 18.21
N MET A 66 -2.39 4.59 18.14
CA MET A 66 -1.64 3.85 17.11
C MET A 66 -1.76 2.33 17.27
N PHE A 67 -2.05 1.85 18.48
CA PHE A 67 -2.20 0.44 18.81
C PHE A 67 -3.67 -0.01 18.80
N ASN A 68 -4.58 0.89 18.46
CA ASN A 68 -6.01 0.62 18.41
C ASN A 68 -6.47 0.54 16.93
N PHE A 69 -6.83 -0.67 16.48
CA PHE A 69 -7.31 -0.90 15.11
C PHE A 69 -8.64 -0.21 14.78
N ASN A 70 -9.37 0.28 15.78
CA ASN A 70 -10.59 1.11 15.61
C ASN A 70 -10.28 2.61 15.51
N SER A 71 -9.02 3.02 15.75
CA SER A 71 -8.59 4.40 15.61
C SER A 71 -8.15 4.67 14.16
N PRO A 72 -8.47 5.82 13.57
CA PRO A 72 -7.97 6.20 12.24
C PRO A 72 -6.44 6.19 12.11
N VAL A 73 -5.73 6.39 13.24
CA VAL A 73 -4.25 6.39 13.29
C VAL A 73 -3.68 4.98 13.32
N GLY A 74 -4.33 4.05 14.06
CA GLY A 74 -3.87 2.67 14.23
C GLY A 74 -4.50 1.67 13.26
N ALA A 75 -5.55 2.07 12.55
CA ALA A 75 -6.21 1.23 11.58
C ALA A 75 -5.35 1.00 10.33
N CYS A 76 -5.49 -0.16 9.73
CA CYS A 76 -4.88 -0.45 8.44
C CYS A 76 -5.39 0.54 7.38
N SER A 77 -4.49 1.24 6.67
CA SER A 77 -4.84 2.22 5.64
C SER A 77 -5.65 1.64 4.46
N THR A 78 -5.60 0.32 4.28
CA THR A 78 -6.30 -0.37 3.18
C THR A 78 -7.71 -0.77 3.56
N CYS A 79 -7.92 -1.29 4.78
CA CYS A 79 -9.22 -1.80 5.22
C CYS A 79 -9.86 -0.99 6.34
N GLU A 80 -9.21 0.09 6.82
CA GLU A 80 -9.68 0.97 7.88
C GLU A 80 -10.14 0.24 9.15
N GLY A 81 -9.52 -0.90 9.46
CA GLY A 81 -9.85 -1.73 10.62
C GLY A 81 -10.94 -2.79 10.36
N TYR A 82 -11.56 -2.81 9.17
CA TYR A 82 -12.63 -3.76 8.86
C TYR A 82 -12.14 -5.17 8.50
N GLY A 83 -10.84 -5.38 8.31
CA GLY A 83 -10.25 -6.67 7.93
C GLY A 83 -10.56 -7.13 6.50
N HIS A 84 -11.26 -6.33 5.71
CA HIS A 84 -11.58 -6.59 4.31
C HIS A 84 -11.85 -5.30 3.55
N VAL A 85 -11.67 -5.33 2.24
CA VAL A 85 -11.98 -4.22 1.33
C VAL A 85 -13.17 -4.63 0.46
N LEU A 86 -14.02 -3.67 0.10
CA LEU A 86 -15.07 -3.92 -0.88
C LEU A 86 -14.46 -3.75 -2.28
N GLY A 87 -14.15 -4.86 -2.92
CA GLY A 87 -13.62 -4.92 -4.28
C GLY A 87 -14.50 -5.72 -5.23
N ILE A 88 -13.98 -5.99 -6.41
CA ILE A 88 -14.62 -6.92 -7.37
C ILE A 88 -14.26 -8.34 -6.94
N ASP A 89 -15.26 -9.13 -6.62
CA ASP A 89 -15.14 -10.51 -6.14
C ASP A 89 -14.84 -11.47 -7.32
N PRO A 90 -13.65 -12.07 -7.37
CA PRO A 90 -13.28 -12.99 -8.45
C PRO A 90 -14.20 -14.19 -8.57
N GLY A 91 -14.72 -14.72 -7.45
CA GLY A 91 -15.64 -15.85 -7.46
C GLY A 91 -17.01 -15.50 -8.05
N LYS A 92 -17.47 -14.25 -7.89
CA LYS A 92 -18.70 -13.79 -8.55
C LYS A 92 -18.48 -13.50 -10.03
N VAL A 93 -17.30 -13.02 -10.40
CA VAL A 93 -16.95 -12.74 -11.80
C VAL A 93 -16.79 -14.05 -12.60
N ILE A 94 -16.15 -15.05 -11.99
CA ILE A 94 -15.92 -16.36 -12.60
C ILE A 94 -16.47 -17.45 -11.67
N PRO A 95 -17.79 -17.62 -11.65
CA PRO A 95 -18.44 -18.55 -10.74
C PRO A 95 -18.28 -20.03 -11.13
N ASP A 96 -17.95 -20.31 -12.38
CA ASP A 96 -17.81 -21.66 -12.92
C ASP A 96 -16.47 -21.81 -13.63
N HIS A 97 -15.54 -22.43 -12.95
CA HIS A 97 -14.18 -22.65 -13.44
C HIS A 97 -14.07 -23.78 -14.48
N THR A 98 -15.15 -24.54 -14.70
CA THR A 98 -15.19 -25.61 -15.73
C THR A 98 -15.45 -25.02 -17.11
N LYS A 99 -16.02 -23.83 -17.19
CA LYS A 99 -16.28 -23.14 -18.46
C LYS A 99 -15.03 -22.46 -18.99
N SER A 100 -14.97 -22.43 -20.31
CA SER A 100 -13.96 -21.62 -21.03
C SER A 100 -14.43 -20.16 -21.19
N ILE A 101 -13.49 -19.27 -21.53
CA ILE A 101 -13.81 -17.85 -21.84
C ILE A 101 -14.84 -17.78 -22.99
N TYR A 102 -14.68 -18.63 -23.99
CA TYR A 102 -15.59 -18.70 -25.15
C TYR A 102 -17.00 -19.10 -24.73
N GLU A 103 -17.15 -20.09 -23.83
CA GLU A 103 -18.43 -20.54 -23.28
C GLU A 103 -19.04 -19.60 -22.23
N GLY A 104 -18.38 -18.51 -21.93
CA GLY A 104 -18.85 -17.49 -21.00
C GLY A 104 -18.51 -17.75 -19.55
N ALA A 105 -17.27 -18.19 -19.25
CA ALA A 105 -16.75 -18.25 -17.88
C ALA A 105 -16.91 -16.90 -17.16
N ILE A 106 -16.67 -15.79 -17.87
CA ILE A 106 -16.76 -14.42 -17.34
C ILE A 106 -18.21 -13.97 -17.27
N ALA A 107 -18.84 -14.10 -16.12
CA ALA A 107 -20.26 -13.85 -15.90
C ALA A 107 -20.72 -12.42 -16.30
N PRO A 108 -19.99 -11.34 -16.00
CA PRO A 108 -20.37 -9.98 -16.42
C PRO A 108 -20.52 -9.81 -17.94
N TRP A 109 -19.85 -10.66 -18.74
CA TRP A 109 -19.84 -10.55 -20.21
C TRP A 109 -20.82 -11.47 -20.93
N ARG A 110 -21.76 -12.09 -20.19
CA ARG A 110 -22.80 -12.97 -20.77
C ARG A 110 -23.94 -12.22 -21.43
N GLY A 111 -24.15 -10.94 -21.08
CA GLY A 111 -25.23 -10.14 -21.62
C GLY A 111 -24.92 -9.62 -23.03
N GLU A 112 -25.94 -9.37 -23.86
CA GLU A 112 -25.79 -8.86 -25.23
C GLU A 112 -24.92 -7.59 -25.33
N ARG A 113 -25.15 -6.63 -24.43
CA ARG A 113 -24.42 -5.34 -24.45
C ARG A 113 -22.97 -5.49 -23.96
N THR A 114 -22.74 -6.38 -23.01
CA THR A 114 -21.44 -6.64 -22.40
C THR A 114 -20.66 -7.73 -23.13
N GLY A 115 -21.31 -8.56 -23.92
CA GLY A 115 -20.69 -9.62 -24.73
C GLY A 115 -19.61 -9.11 -25.69
N ARG A 116 -19.70 -7.85 -26.11
CA ARG A 116 -18.66 -7.19 -26.94
C ARG A 116 -17.26 -7.19 -26.29
N TRP A 117 -17.19 -7.24 -24.96
CA TRP A 117 -15.92 -7.34 -24.26
C TRP A 117 -15.31 -8.73 -24.43
N ARG A 118 -16.13 -9.78 -24.31
CA ARG A 118 -15.72 -11.15 -24.61
C ARG A 118 -15.28 -11.30 -26.06
N GLU A 119 -16.05 -10.78 -27.00
CA GLU A 119 -15.74 -10.84 -28.44
C GLU A 119 -14.39 -10.19 -28.73
N ARG A 120 -14.12 -9.00 -28.18
CA ARG A 120 -12.84 -8.32 -28.36
C ARG A 120 -11.68 -9.11 -27.75
N LEU A 121 -11.87 -9.71 -26.56
CA LEU A 121 -10.88 -10.58 -25.96
C LEU A 121 -10.60 -11.78 -26.85
N VAL A 122 -11.63 -12.46 -27.33
CA VAL A 122 -11.49 -13.63 -28.22
C VAL A 122 -10.78 -13.27 -29.51
N MET A 123 -11.06 -12.10 -30.10
CA MET A 123 -10.36 -11.62 -31.30
C MET A 123 -8.86 -11.37 -31.05
N GLY A 124 -8.51 -10.75 -29.93
CA GLY A 124 -7.13 -10.47 -29.56
C GLY A 124 -6.37 -11.66 -28.93
N ALA A 125 -7.07 -12.70 -28.53
CA ALA A 125 -6.52 -13.83 -27.80
C ALA A 125 -5.48 -14.62 -28.58
N LYS A 126 -5.67 -14.78 -29.88
CA LYS A 126 -4.73 -15.49 -30.78
C LYS A 126 -3.35 -14.84 -30.77
N ASP A 127 -3.31 -13.51 -30.88
CA ASP A 127 -2.06 -12.75 -30.90
C ASP A 127 -1.41 -12.66 -29.53
N ALA A 128 -2.20 -12.85 -28.47
CA ALA A 128 -1.73 -12.90 -27.09
C ALA A 128 -1.34 -14.30 -26.60
N GLY A 129 -1.56 -15.36 -27.40
CA GLY A 129 -1.31 -16.74 -26.99
C GLY A 129 -2.26 -17.26 -25.89
N LEU A 130 -3.47 -16.69 -25.79
CA LEU A 130 -4.45 -17.04 -24.76
C LEU A 130 -5.41 -18.14 -25.27
N PRO A 131 -5.49 -19.34 -24.65
CA PRO A 131 -6.36 -20.43 -25.08
C PRO A 131 -7.79 -20.23 -24.60
N VAL A 132 -8.60 -19.49 -25.37
CA VAL A 132 -9.99 -19.11 -24.99
C VAL A 132 -10.99 -20.26 -24.91
N HIS A 133 -10.68 -21.41 -25.50
CA HIS A 133 -11.52 -22.62 -25.48
C HIS A 133 -11.18 -23.56 -24.32
N SER A 134 -10.07 -23.32 -23.63
CA SER A 134 -9.70 -24.14 -22.46
C SER A 134 -10.50 -23.73 -21.23
N PRO A 135 -10.87 -24.69 -20.35
CA PRO A 135 -11.56 -24.39 -19.09
C PRO A 135 -10.73 -23.41 -18.25
N TRP A 136 -11.41 -22.54 -17.50
CA TRP A 136 -10.74 -21.52 -16.68
C TRP A 136 -9.73 -22.11 -15.70
N HIS A 137 -10.03 -23.24 -15.08
CA HIS A 137 -9.12 -23.89 -14.13
C HIS A 137 -7.82 -24.38 -14.75
N SER A 138 -7.79 -24.65 -16.07
CA SER A 138 -6.59 -25.11 -16.78
C SER A 138 -5.67 -23.98 -17.26
N LEU A 139 -6.11 -22.72 -17.15
CA LEU A 139 -5.28 -21.57 -17.49
C LEU A 139 -4.17 -21.37 -16.47
N SER A 140 -2.96 -20.99 -16.94
CA SER A 140 -1.87 -20.60 -16.04
C SER A 140 -2.19 -19.30 -15.29
N GLU A 141 -1.48 -19.03 -14.20
CA GLU A 141 -1.64 -17.78 -13.45
C GLU A 141 -1.39 -16.55 -14.32
N GLU A 142 -0.38 -16.60 -15.18
CA GLU A 142 -0.08 -15.53 -16.13
C GLU A 142 -1.22 -15.30 -17.13
N GLN A 143 -1.81 -16.39 -17.64
CA GLN A 143 -2.96 -16.30 -18.54
C GLN A 143 -4.19 -15.73 -17.84
N ARG A 144 -4.43 -16.12 -16.58
CA ARG A 144 -5.52 -15.54 -15.75
C ARG A 144 -5.27 -14.06 -15.47
N ALA A 145 -4.04 -13.69 -15.07
CA ALA A 145 -3.68 -12.30 -14.86
C ALA A 145 -3.89 -11.47 -16.14
N MET A 146 -3.50 -12.01 -17.31
CA MET A 146 -3.73 -11.35 -18.59
C MET A 146 -5.23 -11.11 -18.87
N VAL A 147 -6.11 -12.02 -18.49
CA VAL A 147 -7.57 -11.82 -18.64
C VAL A 147 -8.08 -10.76 -17.66
N TRP A 148 -7.51 -10.67 -16.45
CA TRP A 148 -7.87 -9.65 -15.47
C TRP A 148 -7.38 -8.26 -15.84
N ASP A 149 -6.10 -8.13 -16.18
CA ASP A 149 -5.43 -6.85 -16.38
C ASP A 149 -5.50 -6.36 -17.83
N GLY A 150 -5.75 -7.28 -18.77
CA GLY A 150 -5.68 -7.00 -20.19
C GLY A 150 -4.24 -7.04 -20.73
N CYS A 151 -4.11 -6.78 -22.01
CA CYS A 151 -2.83 -6.66 -22.69
C CYS A 151 -2.94 -5.70 -23.89
N ARG A 152 -1.86 -5.54 -24.67
CA ARG A 152 -1.88 -4.68 -25.87
C ARG A 152 -2.94 -5.08 -26.91
N HIS A 153 -3.42 -6.33 -26.91
CA HIS A 153 -4.37 -6.85 -27.91
C HIS A 153 -5.82 -6.77 -27.47
N PHE A 154 -6.09 -6.74 -26.15
CA PHE A 154 -7.44 -6.62 -25.61
C PHE A 154 -7.43 -6.00 -24.21
N LYS A 155 -8.58 -5.46 -23.80
CA LYS A 155 -8.83 -4.92 -22.46
C LYS A 155 -9.33 -6.01 -21.54
N GLY A 156 -8.88 -6.00 -20.27
CA GLY A 156 -9.20 -6.97 -19.25
C GLY A 156 -10.49 -6.72 -18.47
N ILE A 157 -10.70 -7.55 -17.47
CA ILE A 157 -11.85 -7.45 -16.56
C ILE A 157 -11.75 -6.16 -15.72
N HIS A 158 -10.57 -5.76 -15.27
CA HIS A 158 -10.38 -4.50 -14.54
C HIS A 158 -10.77 -3.28 -15.38
N ASP A 159 -10.39 -3.24 -16.66
CA ASP A 159 -10.80 -2.17 -17.57
C ASP A 159 -12.31 -2.10 -17.77
N PHE A 160 -12.97 -3.27 -17.80
CA PHE A 160 -14.43 -3.33 -17.88
C PHE A 160 -15.07 -2.65 -16.67
N PHE A 161 -14.68 -3.03 -15.46
CA PHE A 161 -15.24 -2.43 -14.25
C PHE A 161 -14.86 -0.96 -14.11
N ALA A 162 -13.64 -0.55 -14.43
CA ALA A 162 -13.23 0.85 -14.47
C ALA A 162 -14.09 1.67 -15.44
N THR A 163 -14.43 1.09 -16.59
CA THR A 163 -15.35 1.74 -17.56
C THR A 163 -16.78 1.91 -17.00
N LEU A 164 -17.26 0.96 -16.20
CA LEU A 164 -18.56 1.08 -15.54
C LEU A 164 -18.52 2.11 -14.40
N GLU A 165 -17.44 2.15 -13.62
CA GLU A 165 -17.23 3.09 -12.53
C GLU A 165 -17.14 4.54 -13.03
N ALA A 166 -16.42 4.78 -14.11
CA ALA A 166 -16.35 6.08 -14.78
C ALA A 166 -17.73 6.59 -15.25
N LYS A 167 -18.69 5.68 -15.44
CA LYS A 167 -20.08 5.98 -15.84
C LYS A 167 -21.07 5.57 -14.75
N SER A 168 -20.70 5.66 -13.48
CA SER A 168 -21.53 5.28 -12.32
C SER A 168 -22.76 6.16 -12.12
N TYR A 169 -22.83 7.32 -12.79
CA TYR A 169 -24.07 8.13 -12.86
C TYR A 169 -25.26 7.38 -13.48
N LYS A 170 -24.99 6.33 -14.27
CA LYS A 170 -26.03 5.46 -14.84
C LYS A 170 -26.40 4.35 -13.84
N ILE A 171 -27.68 4.27 -13.48
CA ILE A 171 -28.20 3.28 -12.52
C ILE A 171 -27.80 1.84 -12.91
N GLN A 172 -27.89 1.50 -14.19
CA GLN A 172 -27.56 0.17 -14.71
C GLN A 172 -26.10 -0.22 -14.42
N ASN A 173 -25.17 0.73 -14.51
CA ASN A 173 -23.75 0.47 -14.21
C ASN A 173 -23.54 0.25 -12.72
N ARG A 174 -24.19 1.04 -11.85
CA ARG A 174 -24.14 0.83 -10.39
C ARG A 174 -24.69 -0.55 -9.99
N VAL A 175 -25.81 -0.96 -10.56
CA VAL A 175 -26.40 -2.28 -10.32
C VAL A 175 -25.46 -3.38 -10.80
N MET A 176 -24.82 -3.22 -11.96
CA MET A 176 -23.83 -4.18 -12.46
C MET A 176 -22.64 -4.29 -11.51
N ILE A 177 -22.05 -3.16 -11.10
CA ILE A 177 -20.92 -3.15 -10.17
C ILE A 177 -21.31 -3.80 -8.83
N SER A 178 -22.44 -3.42 -8.23
CA SER A 178 -22.88 -3.95 -6.93
C SER A 178 -23.09 -5.46 -6.93
N ARG A 179 -23.52 -6.03 -8.06
CA ARG A 179 -23.69 -7.49 -8.22
C ARG A 179 -22.38 -8.25 -8.07
N TYR A 180 -21.28 -7.68 -8.54
CA TYR A 180 -19.96 -8.30 -8.54
C TYR A 180 -19.05 -7.81 -7.42
N ARG A 181 -19.50 -6.86 -6.59
CA ARG A 181 -18.78 -6.47 -5.39
C ARG A 181 -18.87 -7.54 -4.31
N GLY A 182 -17.77 -7.73 -3.61
CA GLY A 182 -17.64 -8.63 -2.48
C GLY A 182 -16.54 -8.17 -1.55
N ARG A 183 -16.35 -8.92 -0.48
CA ARG A 183 -15.22 -8.73 0.44
C ARG A 183 -13.99 -9.33 -0.21
N THR A 184 -13.00 -8.50 -0.47
CA THR A 184 -11.68 -8.91 -0.96
C THR A 184 -10.63 -8.49 0.06
N LEU A 185 -9.53 -9.20 0.11
CA LEU A 185 -8.35 -8.79 0.89
C LEU A 185 -7.36 -8.09 -0.02
#